data_9acbbc6989d1b031a260fb68324e9250
#
_entry.id   9acbbc6989d1b031a260fb68324e9250
#
_cell.length_a   1.000
_cell.length_b   1.000
_cell.length_c   1.000
_cell.angle_alpha   90.00
_cell.angle_beta   90.00
_cell.angle_gamma   90.00
#
_symmetry.space_group_name_H-M   'P 1'
#
loop_
_entity.id
_entity.type
_entity.pdbx_description
1 polymer ?
#
loop_
_entity_poly.entity_id
_entity_poly.type
_entity_poly.pdbx_seq_one_letter_code
_entity_poly.pdbx_strand_id
1 'polypeptide(L)'
;MKVNNNIKTTLRVAKIELNSMFYSPVAWLVLVIFGFQIGMSFAEVFGDQLRYQDMGYELWQVTTGIFTGMRGILPPIQRYIYLYIPLITMGLMSREYQSGSIKLLYSSPVKNTSIIFGKFLSMMVYGFALIAVLGVFVLFSAITIVNFDYSLVLSGMLGLYLLILAYSAIGLFMSSITKYQVVAAIGT
;
A
#
# COMPACT_ATOMS: atom_id res chain seq x y z
N MET A 1 -12.66 -22.31 23.37
CA MET A 1 -11.19 -22.43 23.36
C MET A 1 -10.57 -22.52 21.98
N LYS A 2 -11.16 -23.21 20.96
CA LYS A 2 -10.60 -23.34 19.58
C LYS A 2 -10.49 -22.03 18.77
N VAL A 3 -11.38 -21.05 18.96
CA VAL A 3 -11.38 -19.76 18.21
C VAL A 3 -10.17 -18.89 18.57
N ASN A 4 -9.84 -18.84 19.85
CA ASN A 4 -8.72 -18.01 20.34
C ASN A 4 -7.34 -18.52 19.85
N ASN A 5 -7.20 -19.82 19.58
CA ASN A 5 -5.98 -20.39 19.00
C ASN A 5 -5.83 -20.02 17.50
N ASN A 6 -6.92 -19.98 16.74
CA ASN A 6 -6.86 -19.62 15.30
C ASN A 6 -6.42 -18.17 15.09
N ILE A 7 -6.95 -17.22 15.91
CA ILE A 7 -6.57 -15.81 15.82
C ILE A 7 -5.09 -15.61 16.16
N LYS A 8 -4.62 -16.25 17.25
CA LYS A 8 -3.19 -16.17 17.61
C LYS A 8 -2.28 -16.73 16.52
N THR A 9 -2.70 -17.82 15.87
CA THR A 9 -1.95 -18.41 14.75
C THR A 9 -1.92 -17.48 13.55
N THR A 10 -3.05 -16.89 13.17
CA THR A 10 -3.14 -15.91 12.08
C THR A 10 -2.23 -14.70 12.33
N LEU A 11 -2.23 -14.15 13.55
CA LEU A 11 -1.36 -13.04 13.92
C LEU A 11 0.14 -13.41 13.89
N ARG A 12 0.48 -14.65 14.30
CA ARG A 12 1.88 -15.14 14.20
C ARG A 12 2.32 -15.25 12.75
N VAL A 13 1.48 -15.83 11.89
CA VAL A 13 1.75 -15.91 10.44
C VAL A 13 1.91 -14.50 9.87
N ALA A 14 1.02 -13.57 10.17
CA ALA A 14 1.11 -12.18 9.71
C ALA A 14 2.42 -11.51 10.15
N LYS A 15 2.84 -11.71 11.40
CA LYS A 15 4.10 -11.14 11.92
C LYS A 15 5.32 -11.73 11.22
N ILE A 16 5.34 -13.04 10.99
CA ILE A 16 6.46 -13.73 10.30
C ILE A 16 6.54 -13.23 8.86
N GLU A 17 5.39 -13.14 8.17
CA GLU A 17 5.33 -12.68 6.79
C GLU A 17 5.75 -11.21 6.67
N LEU A 18 5.24 -10.35 7.55
CA LEU A 18 5.61 -8.94 7.60
C LEU A 18 7.12 -8.76 7.82
N ASN A 19 7.70 -9.48 8.77
CA ASN A 19 9.15 -9.46 8.98
C ASN A 19 9.88 -9.92 7.72
N SER A 20 9.45 -11.02 7.09
CA SER A 20 10.05 -11.52 5.85
C SER A 20 10.01 -10.48 4.73
N MET A 21 8.91 -9.71 4.62
CA MET A 21 8.78 -8.61 3.66
C MET A 21 9.80 -7.50 3.95
N PHE A 22 9.94 -7.07 5.20
CA PHE A 22 10.89 -6.01 5.58
C PHE A 22 12.37 -6.48 5.57
N TYR A 23 12.64 -7.78 5.63
CA TYR A 23 13.97 -8.31 5.32
C TYR A 23 14.28 -8.36 3.82
N SER A 24 13.25 -8.27 2.97
CA SER A 24 13.42 -8.20 1.52
C SER A 24 13.74 -6.78 1.07
N PRO A 25 14.76 -6.58 0.22
CA PRO A 25 15.05 -5.25 -0.34
C PRO A 25 13.91 -4.70 -1.20
N VAL A 26 13.04 -5.57 -1.75
CA VAL A 26 11.92 -5.17 -2.60
C VAL A 26 10.90 -4.31 -1.84
N ALA A 27 10.57 -4.67 -0.60
CA ALA A 27 9.62 -3.89 0.20
C ALA A 27 10.14 -2.46 0.48
N TRP A 28 11.43 -2.34 0.81
CA TRP A 28 12.06 -1.04 1.00
C TRP A 28 12.15 -0.23 -0.28
N LEU A 29 12.51 -0.87 -1.39
CA LEU A 29 12.57 -0.25 -2.71
C LEU A 29 11.21 0.34 -3.09
N VAL A 30 10.12 -0.39 -2.89
CA VAL A 30 8.76 0.11 -3.16
C VAL A 30 8.43 1.30 -2.26
N LEU A 31 8.73 1.24 -0.96
CA LEU A 31 8.49 2.37 -0.04
C LEU A 31 9.27 3.62 -0.46
N VAL A 32 10.55 3.47 -0.85
CA VAL A 32 11.40 4.58 -1.28
C VAL A 32 10.89 5.19 -2.59
N ILE A 33 10.60 4.37 -3.60
CA ILE A 33 10.09 4.86 -4.89
C ILE A 33 8.74 5.54 -4.69
N PHE A 34 7.84 4.94 -3.90
CA PHE A 34 6.54 5.51 -3.59
C PHE A 34 6.68 6.88 -2.88
N GLY A 35 7.53 6.96 -1.85
CA GLY A 35 7.78 8.21 -1.12
C GLY A 35 8.41 9.28 -2.01
N PHE A 36 9.38 8.90 -2.85
CA PHE A 36 10.00 9.80 -3.82
C PHE A 36 9.00 10.35 -4.83
N GLN A 37 8.14 9.49 -5.37
CA GLN A 37 7.09 9.89 -6.30
C GLN A 37 6.11 10.88 -5.67
N ILE A 38 5.64 10.59 -4.43
CA ILE A 38 4.77 11.52 -3.71
C ILE A 38 5.47 12.84 -3.47
N GLY A 39 6.73 12.81 -3.04
CA GLY A 39 7.51 14.00 -2.77
C GLY A 39 7.67 14.89 -4.00
N MET A 40 7.97 14.31 -5.15
CA MET A 40 8.07 15.04 -6.41
C MET A 40 6.73 15.65 -6.81
N SER A 41 5.65 14.85 -6.82
CA SER A 41 4.31 15.33 -7.16
C SER A 41 3.85 16.43 -6.20
N PHE A 42 4.16 16.28 -4.90
CA PHE A 42 3.85 17.28 -3.89
C PHE A 42 4.60 18.59 -4.15
N ALA A 43 5.92 18.53 -4.39
CA ALA A 43 6.74 19.71 -4.64
C ALA A 43 6.29 20.47 -5.90
N GLU A 44 5.93 19.76 -6.97
CA GLU A 44 5.41 20.34 -8.21
C GLU A 44 4.09 21.08 -7.97
N VAL A 45 3.09 20.38 -7.42
CA VAL A 45 1.74 20.94 -7.24
C VAL A 45 1.74 22.06 -6.20
N PHE A 46 2.49 21.89 -5.11
CA PHE A 46 2.61 22.93 -4.08
C PHE A 46 3.33 24.17 -4.60
N GLY A 47 4.40 23.98 -5.39
CA GLY A 47 5.12 25.07 -6.06
C GLY A 47 4.24 25.84 -7.05
N ASP A 48 3.41 25.16 -7.81
CA ASP A 48 2.43 25.82 -8.70
C ASP A 48 1.43 26.66 -7.91
N GLN A 49 0.94 26.17 -6.78
CA GLN A 49 0.02 26.93 -5.92
C GLN A 49 0.67 28.23 -5.39
N LEU A 50 1.94 28.16 -4.96
CA LEU A 50 2.67 29.36 -4.51
C LEU A 50 2.84 30.38 -5.63
N ARG A 51 3.18 29.95 -6.85
CA ARG A 51 3.28 30.84 -8.02
C ARG A 51 1.97 31.54 -8.36
N TYR A 52 0.84 30.82 -8.31
CA TYR A 52 -0.48 31.43 -8.52
C TYR A 52 -0.80 32.47 -7.46
N GLN A 53 -0.42 32.21 -6.20
CA GLN A 53 -0.58 33.18 -5.12
C GLN A 53 0.25 34.44 -5.36
N ASP A 54 1.51 34.29 -5.76
CA ASP A 54 2.40 35.41 -6.06
C ASP A 54 1.92 36.27 -7.26
N MET A 55 1.20 35.64 -8.22
CA MET A 55 0.56 36.32 -9.35
C MET A 55 -0.74 37.06 -8.97
N GLY A 56 -1.16 36.97 -7.68
CA GLY A 56 -2.36 37.66 -7.19
C GLY A 56 -3.67 36.94 -7.48
N TYR A 57 -3.63 35.67 -7.88
CA TYR A 57 -4.82 34.86 -8.02
C TYR A 57 -5.37 34.46 -6.66
N GLU A 58 -6.66 34.64 -6.43
CA GLU A 58 -7.35 34.08 -5.26
C GLU A 58 -7.36 32.55 -5.36
N LEU A 59 -6.75 31.88 -4.41
CA LEU A 59 -6.69 30.43 -4.37
C LEU A 59 -7.96 29.87 -3.73
N TRP A 60 -8.92 29.49 -4.57
CA TRP A 60 -10.11 28.75 -4.15
C TRP A 60 -9.80 27.24 -4.10
N GLN A 61 -10.20 26.60 -2.99
CA GLN A 61 -10.07 25.15 -2.83
C GLN A 61 -8.63 24.59 -2.99
N VAL A 62 -7.66 25.21 -2.33
CA VAL A 62 -6.25 24.81 -2.38
C VAL A 62 -6.06 23.30 -2.08
N THR A 63 -6.78 22.80 -1.06
CA THR A 63 -6.73 21.37 -0.68
C THR A 63 -7.16 20.46 -1.84
N THR A 64 -8.24 20.80 -2.53
CA THR A 64 -8.72 20.06 -3.70
C THR A 64 -7.68 20.06 -4.82
N GLY A 65 -7.08 21.21 -5.10
CA GLY A 65 -6.03 21.36 -6.12
C GLY A 65 -4.81 20.48 -5.84
N ILE A 66 -4.34 20.48 -4.60
CA ILE A 66 -3.15 19.71 -4.20
C ILE A 66 -3.43 18.21 -4.17
N PHE A 67 -4.55 17.76 -3.62
CA PHE A 67 -4.77 16.33 -3.39
C PHE A 67 -5.57 15.63 -4.48
N THR A 68 -6.68 16.19 -4.94
CA THR A 68 -7.63 15.51 -5.82
C THR A 68 -7.76 16.11 -7.21
N GLY A 69 -7.18 17.29 -7.47
CA GLY A 69 -7.16 17.92 -8.79
C GLY A 69 -6.54 17.01 -9.86
N MET A 70 -6.75 17.32 -11.13
CA MET A 70 -6.21 16.54 -12.26
C MET A 70 -4.68 16.34 -12.18
N ARG A 71 -3.96 17.34 -11.64
CA ARG A 71 -2.52 17.29 -11.35
C ARG A 71 -2.23 17.02 -9.88
N GLY A 72 -3.25 16.76 -9.05
CA GLY A 72 -3.10 16.47 -7.63
C GLY A 72 -2.26 15.23 -7.34
N ILE A 73 -1.95 15.03 -6.07
CA ILE A 73 -1.07 13.93 -5.62
C ILE A 73 -1.75 12.56 -5.74
N LEU A 74 -3.05 12.46 -5.44
CA LEU A 74 -3.78 11.19 -5.41
C LEU A 74 -3.93 10.51 -6.78
N PRO A 75 -4.27 11.21 -7.89
CA PRO A 75 -4.45 10.56 -9.20
C PRO A 75 -3.21 9.82 -9.72
N PRO A 76 -1.98 10.38 -9.70
CA PRO A 76 -0.80 9.64 -10.11
C PRO A 76 -0.51 8.46 -9.19
N ILE A 77 -0.71 8.57 -7.86
CA ILE A 77 -0.55 7.45 -6.93
C ILE A 77 -1.50 6.31 -7.31
N GLN A 78 -2.79 6.58 -7.51
CA GLN A 78 -3.77 5.58 -7.93
C GLN A 78 -3.37 4.89 -9.23
N ARG A 79 -2.80 5.66 -10.18
CA ARG A 79 -2.34 5.13 -11.46
C ARG A 79 -1.16 4.18 -11.34
N TYR A 80 -0.25 4.38 -10.37
CA TYR A 80 0.95 3.55 -10.23
C TYR A 80 0.82 2.42 -9.20
N ILE A 81 -0.26 2.41 -8.41
CA ILE A 81 -0.46 1.41 -7.37
C ILE A 81 -0.57 -0.02 -7.95
N TYR A 82 -1.10 -0.14 -9.18
CA TYR A 82 -1.17 -1.43 -9.88
C TYR A 82 0.22 -2.02 -10.21
N LEU A 83 1.28 -1.21 -10.14
CA LEU A 83 2.65 -1.67 -10.31
C LEU A 83 3.29 -2.04 -8.96
N TYR A 84 3.06 -1.23 -7.94
CA TYR A 84 3.70 -1.40 -6.63
C TYR A 84 3.19 -2.63 -5.89
N ILE A 85 1.88 -2.85 -5.88
CA ILE A 85 1.29 -3.95 -5.11
C ILE A 85 1.66 -5.32 -5.68
N PRO A 86 1.60 -5.58 -7.01
CA PRO A 86 2.04 -6.85 -7.58
C PRO A 86 3.49 -7.21 -7.27
N LEU A 87 4.40 -6.23 -7.27
CA LEU A 87 5.82 -6.47 -6.93
C LEU A 87 6.00 -7.05 -5.53
N ILE A 88 5.14 -6.69 -4.59
CA ILE A 88 5.21 -7.18 -3.22
C ILE A 88 4.45 -8.49 -3.06
N THR A 89 3.27 -8.58 -3.67
CA THR A 89 2.38 -9.73 -3.51
C THR A 89 2.83 -10.95 -4.31
N MET A 90 3.61 -10.76 -5.38
CA MET A 90 4.06 -11.86 -6.24
C MET A 90 4.76 -12.99 -5.49
N GLY A 91 5.48 -12.66 -4.41
CA GLY A 91 6.25 -13.63 -3.63
C GLY A 91 5.50 -14.26 -2.45
N LEU A 92 4.27 -13.84 -2.15
CA LEU A 92 3.58 -14.25 -0.92
C LEU A 92 3.30 -15.76 -0.83
N MET A 93 2.93 -16.39 -1.94
CA MET A 93 2.70 -17.84 -2.02
C MET A 93 3.64 -18.50 -3.03
N SER A 94 3.92 -17.87 -4.17
CA SER A 94 4.74 -18.44 -5.23
C SER A 94 6.17 -18.79 -4.77
N ARG A 95 6.73 -18.02 -3.84
CA ARG A 95 8.03 -18.31 -3.22
C ARG A 95 8.02 -19.63 -2.43
N GLU A 96 6.93 -19.93 -1.74
CA GLU A 96 6.77 -21.19 -0.99
C GLU A 96 6.59 -22.38 -1.93
N TYR A 97 5.89 -22.18 -3.06
CA TYR A 97 5.81 -23.20 -4.11
C TYR A 97 7.18 -23.46 -4.77
N GLN A 98 7.93 -22.40 -5.05
CA GLN A 98 9.22 -22.49 -5.71
C GLN A 98 10.28 -23.18 -4.83
N SER A 99 10.30 -22.87 -3.53
CA SER A 99 11.21 -23.48 -2.54
C SER A 99 10.78 -24.87 -2.08
N GLY A 100 9.55 -25.30 -2.42
CA GLY A 100 8.98 -26.56 -1.93
C GLY A 100 8.53 -26.51 -0.46
N SER A 101 8.70 -25.38 0.24
CA SER A 101 8.29 -25.20 1.64
C SER A 101 6.78 -25.30 1.85
N ILE A 102 6.00 -25.17 0.77
CA ILE A 102 4.54 -25.35 0.78
C ILE A 102 4.14 -26.73 1.35
N LYS A 103 4.96 -27.78 1.14
CA LYS A 103 4.71 -29.12 1.68
C LYS A 103 4.77 -29.13 3.20
N LEU A 104 5.74 -28.40 3.79
CA LEU A 104 5.87 -28.25 5.23
C LEU A 104 4.71 -27.44 5.81
N LEU A 105 4.23 -26.45 5.06
CA LEU A 105 3.10 -25.63 5.45
C LEU A 105 1.80 -26.47 5.53
N TYR A 106 1.56 -27.33 4.55
CA TYR A 106 0.36 -28.20 4.50
C TYR A 106 0.43 -29.39 5.46
N SER A 107 1.63 -29.84 5.86
CA SER A 107 1.79 -30.88 6.87
C SER A 107 1.69 -30.36 8.31
N SER A 108 1.68 -29.03 8.48
CA SER A 108 1.50 -28.40 9.79
C SER A 108 0.05 -28.48 10.27
N PRO A 109 -0.21 -28.54 11.58
CA PRO A 109 -1.57 -28.56 12.13
C PRO A 109 -2.29 -27.20 12.03
N VAL A 110 -1.81 -26.30 11.19
CA VAL A 110 -2.37 -24.95 10.97
C VAL A 110 -3.41 -24.99 9.85
N LYS A 111 -4.54 -24.34 10.08
CA LYS A 111 -5.60 -24.25 9.05
C LYS A 111 -5.13 -23.37 7.89
N ASN A 112 -5.39 -23.77 6.66
CA ASN A 112 -5.10 -22.99 5.43
C ASN A 112 -5.71 -21.60 5.48
N THR A 113 -6.91 -21.46 6.04
CA THR A 113 -7.56 -20.15 6.25
C THR A 113 -6.73 -19.22 7.12
N SER A 114 -6.12 -19.72 8.20
CA SER A 114 -5.26 -18.92 9.07
C SER A 114 -3.98 -18.46 8.38
N ILE A 115 -3.46 -19.26 7.44
CA ILE A 115 -2.29 -18.90 6.63
C ILE A 115 -2.65 -17.79 5.66
N ILE A 116 -3.72 -17.96 4.89
CA ILE A 116 -4.15 -16.97 3.88
C ILE A 116 -4.51 -15.64 4.54
N PHE A 117 -5.31 -15.67 5.61
CA PHE A 117 -5.65 -14.45 6.35
C PHE A 117 -4.43 -13.80 7.01
N GLY A 118 -3.46 -14.59 7.48
CA GLY A 118 -2.21 -14.07 8.02
C GLY A 118 -1.38 -13.33 6.97
N LYS A 119 -1.25 -13.89 5.76
CA LYS A 119 -0.57 -13.24 4.63
C LYS A 119 -1.30 -11.98 4.17
N PHE A 120 -2.63 -12.02 4.12
CA PHE A 120 -3.42 -10.83 3.78
C PHE A 120 -3.27 -9.73 4.85
N LEU A 121 -3.27 -10.11 6.13
CA LEU A 121 -3.06 -9.16 7.24
C LEU A 121 -1.68 -8.50 7.19
N SER A 122 -0.64 -9.20 6.77
CA SER A 122 0.69 -8.59 6.56
C SER A 122 0.65 -7.52 5.47
N MET A 123 -0.12 -7.75 4.39
CA MET A 123 -0.33 -6.76 3.33
C MET A 123 -1.15 -5.56 3.81
N MET A 124 -2.14 -5.77 4.68
CA MET A 124 -2.87 -4.65 5.32
C MET A 124 -1.93 -3.74 6.10
N VAL A 125 -1.04 -4.31 6.90
CA VAL A 125 -0.05 -3.54 7.68
C VAL A 125 0.94 -2.83 6.76
N TYR A 126 1.42 -3.49 5.71
CA TYR A 126 2.30 -2.87 4.73
C TYR A 126 1.60 -1.74 3.95
N GLY A 127 0.35 -1.94 3.55
CA GLY A 127 -0.48 -0.91 2.93
C GLY A 127 -0.66 0.30 3.85
N PHE A 128 -0.83 0.06 5.15
CA PHE A 128 -0.87 1.15 6.14
C PHE A 128 0.46 1.93 6.19
N ALA A 129 1.61 1.26 6.04
CA ALA A 129 2.91 1.93 5.95
C ALA A 129 3.00 2.85 4.71
N LEU A 130 2.47 2.43 3.55
CA LEU A 130 2.38 3.29 2.36
C LEU A 130 1.50 4.53 2.62
N ILE A 131 0.33 4.34 3.24
CA ILE A 131 -0.56 5.45 3.62
C ILE A 131 0.10 6.37 4.66
N ALA A 132 0.91 5.84 5.57
CA ALA A 132 1.64 6.65 6.54
C ALA A 132 2.68 7.57 5.87
N VAL A 133 3.35 7.11 4.81
CA VAL A 133 4.24 7.95 3.99
C VAL A 133 3.47 9.12 3.38
N LEU A 134 2.29 8.88 2.79
CA LEU A 134 1.41 9.94 2.29
C LEU A 134 0.95 10.86 3.43
N GLY A 135 0.68 10.30 4.61
CA GLY A 135 0.26 11.02 5.80
C GLY A 135 1.23 12.10 6.25
N VAL A 136 2.54 11.94 6.02
CA VAL A 136 3.55 12.97 6.32
C VAL A 136 3.30 14.24 5.49
N PHE A 137 3.01 14.11 4.21
CA PHE A 137 2.71 15.24 3.32
C PHE A 137 1.35 15.87 3.64
N VAL A 138 0.37 15.05 4.04
CA VAL A 138 -0.93 15.53 4.52
C VAL A 138 -0.78 16.35 5.79
N LEU A 139 0.01 15.90 6.75
CA LEU A 139 0.28 16.64 7.99
C LEU A 139 0.96 17.98 7.70
N PHE A 140 1.96 17.99 6.83
CA PHE A 140 2.62 19.23 6.39
C PHE A 140 1.61 20.20 5.77
N SER A 141 0.75 19.73 4.87
CA SER A 141 -0.28 20.54 4.23
C SER A 141 -1.30 21.07 5.24
N ALA A 142 -1.72 20.24 6.21
CA ALA A 142 -2.68 20.64 7.25
C ALA A 142 -2.17 21.77 8.16
N ILE A 143 -0.84 21.86 8.34
CA ILE A 143 -0.22 22.95 9.11
C ILE A 143 -0.07 24.22 8.26
N THR A 144 0.14 24.08 6.96
CA THR A 144 0.48 25.21 6.05
C THR A 144 -0.78 25.86 5.45
N ILE A 145 -1.84 25.10 5.18
CA ILE A 145 -3.06 25.60 4.52
C ILE A 145 -4.09 26.05 5.55
N VAL A 146 -4.48 27.32 5.50
CA VAL A 146 -5.39 27.94 6.49
C VAL A 146 -6.78 27.28 6.52
N ASN A 147 -7.34 26.89 5.36
CA ASN A 147 -8.65 26.26 5.23
C ASN A 147 -8.48 24.82 4.70
N PHE A 148 -7.81 23.96 5.46
CA PHE A 148 -7.57 22.60 5.04
C PHE A 148 -8.83 21.73 5.16
N ASP A 149 -9.24 21.09 4.06
CA ASP A 149 -10.38 20.17 4.04
C ASP A 149 -9.95 18.75 4.45
N TYR A 150 -10.04 18.47 5.77
CA TYR A 150 -9.73 17.16 6.34
C TYR A 150 -10.62 16.06 5.78
N SER A 151 -11.90 16.34 5.53
CA SER A 151 -12.87 15.34 5.09
C SER A 151 -12.52 14.81 3.70
N LEU A 152 -12.17 15.72 2.79
CA LEU A 152 -11.77 15.38 1.43
C LEU A 152 -10.50 14.52 1.41
N VAL A 153 -9.48 14.91 2.16
CA VAL A 153 -8.19 14.21 2.16
C VAL A 153 -8.28 12.86 2.84
N LEU A 154 -8.94 12.77 4.01
CA LEU A 154 -9.11 11.51 4.71
C LEU A 154 -9.95 10.50 3.92
N SER A 155 -11.00 10.95 3.23
CA SER A 155 -11.78 10.08 2.35
C SER A 155 -10.95 9.57 1.17
N GLY A 156 -10.10 10.43 0.58
CA GLY A 156 -9.16 10.05 -0.46
C GLY A 156 -8.12 9.02 0.01
N MET A 157 -7.54 9.22 1.20
CA MET A 157 -6.60 8.27 1.81
C MET A 157 -7.28 6.91 2.11
N LEU A 158 -8.51 6.93 2.61
CA LEU A 158 -9.28 5.72 2.87
C LEU A 158 -9.58 4.99 1.56
N GLY A 159 -10.01 5.69 0.52
CA GLY A 159 -10.22 5.12 -0.80
C GLY A 159 -8.96 4.48 -1.39
N LEU A 160 -7.82 5.16 -1.25
CA LEU A 160 -6.52 4.64 -1.67
C LEU A 160 -6.13 3.38 -0.88
N TYR A 161 -6.35 3.37 0.44
CA TYR A 161 -6.09 2.20 1.28
C TYR A 161 -6.94 1.00 0.86
N LEU A 162 -8.24 1.20 0.63
CA LEU A 162 -9.13 0.15 0.14
C LEU A 162 -8.69 -0.39 -1.23
N LEU A 163 -8.21 0.48 -2.11
CA LEU A 163 -7.65 0.09 -3.40
C LEU A 163 -6.40 -0.79 -3.22
N ILE A 164 -5.49 -0.41 -2.32
CA ILE A 164 -4.31 -1.23 -1.96
C ILE A 164 -4.74 -2.61 -1.47
N LEU A 165 -5.75 -2.70 -0.61
CA LEU A 165 -6.25 -3.96 -0.10
C LEU A 165 -6.88 -4.84 -1.20
N ALA A 166 -7.62 -4.22 -2.13
CA ALA A 166 -8.21 -4.93 -3.27
C ALA A 166 -7.13 -5.55 -4.16
N TYR A 167 -6.12 -4.77 -4.57
CA TYR A 167 -4.98 -5.29 -5.34
C TYR A 167 -4.19 -6.33 -4.55
N SER A 168 -4.04 -6.17 -3.24
CA SER A 168 -3.35 -7.15 -2.39
C SER A 168 -4.09 -8.48 -2.34
N ALA A 169 -5.42 -8.47 -2.31
CA ALA A 169 -6.22 -9.68 -2.36
C ALA A 169 -6.10 -10.39 -3.71
N ILE A 170 -6.16 -9.64 -4.81
CA ILE A 170 -5.96 -10.16 -6.17
C ILE A 170 -4.53 -10.73 -6.31
N GLY A 171 -3.53 -9.99 -5.87
CA GLY A 171 -2.13 -10.42 -5.95
C GLY A 171 -1.84 -11.67 -5.11
N LEU A 172 -2.42 -11.79 -3.92
CA LEU A 172 -2.34 -13.00 -3.12
C LEU A 172 -2.98 -14.20 -3.84
N PHE A 173 -4.14 -13.99 -4.46
CA PHE A 173 -4.80 -15.01 -5.26
C PHE A 173 -3.94 -15.44 -6.44
N MET A 174 -3.43 -14.50 -7.25
CA MET A 174 -2.56 -14.80 -8.38
C MET A 174 -1.26 -15.49 -7.96
N SER A 175 -0.66 -15.07 -6.83
CA SER A 175 0.52 -15.71 -6.25
C SER A 175 0.25 -17.16 -5.78
N SER A 176 -1.02 -17.51 -5.49
CA SER A 176 -1.40 -18.87 -5.07
C SER A 176 -1.58 -19.85 -6.23
N ILE A 177 -1.79 -19.34 -7.45
CA ILE A 177 -2.06 -20.19 -8.64
C ILE A 177 -0.74 -20.60 -9.33
N THR A 178 0.31 -19.80 -9.22
CA THR A 178 1.54 -20.02 -9.99
C THR A 178 2.77 -20.18 -9.09
N LYS A 179 3.73 -20.98 -9.58
CA LYS A 179 5.07 -21.09 -8.96
C LYS A 179 6.01 -19.97 -9.36
N TYR A 180 5.70 -19.26 -10.44
CA TYR A 180 6.56 -18.23 -10.99
C TYR A 180 6.12 -16.85 -10.52
N GLN A 181 7.00 -16.16 -9.77
CA GLN A 181 6.72 -14.84 -9.19
C GLN A 181 6.35 -13.81 -10.26
N VAL A 182 7.10 -13.81 -11.39
CA VAL A 182 6.85 -12.87 -12.49
C VAL A 182 5.45 -13.07 -13.11
N VAL A 183 5.01 -14.32 -13.27
CA VAL A 183 3.67 -14.63 -13.79
C VAL A 183 2.60 -14.16 -12.80
N ALA A 184 2.83 -14.32 -11.50
CA ALA A 184 1.92 -13.80 -10.48
C ALA A 184 1.80 -12.26 -10.54
N ALA A 185 2.92 -11.56 -10.73
CA ALA A 185 2.93 -10.10 -10.83
C ALA A 185 2.19 -9.59 -12.07
N ILE A 186 2.37 -10.25 -13.22
CA ILE A 186 1.69 -9.86 -14.48
C ILE A 186 0.18 -10.12 -14.41
N GLY A 187 -0.24 -11.14 -13.67
CA GLY A 187 -1.63 -11.51 -13.53
C GLY A 187 -2.42 -10.67 -12.51
N THR A 188 -1.71 -9.84 -11.72
CA THR A 188 -2.32 -8.96 -10.71
C THR A 188 -2.65 -7.61 -11.30
#